data_4bcd067106e108f7998a1e5296515e51
#
_entry.id   4bcd067106e108f7998a1e5296515e51
#
_cell.length_a   1.000
_cell.length_b   1.000
_cell.length_c   1.000
_cell.angle_alpha   90.00
_cell.angle_beta   90.00
_cell.angle_gamma   90.00
#
_symmetry.space_group_name_H-M   'P 1'
#
loop_
_entity.id
_entity.type
_entity.pdbx_description
1 polymer ?
#
loop_
_entity_poly.entity_id
_entity_poly.type
_entity_poly.pdbx_seq_one_letter_code
_entity_poly.pdbx_strand_id
1 'polypeptide(L)'
;MTQKSNKWVTDWFEATAHDWACPAFADRVLYLPISSDRTVTEHCASVLGDELERADRFLTGRGRANFIQRRAFRRYCGAVASATPLSQIAFEETENGRPYLPEHPKLWFSFSSCRLGFLGAWSSTHAIGIDLEDQSGEIEASELARSYFTTSEAQAVEEAGPARLRTFLQLWSLKEAALKSIGEGLPFGLDTFAFELNGALRIRSVPRDHGAPDRFTAHIFEHADVCAALVGRPALFHDALPLLETGF
;
A
#
# COMPACT_ATOMS: atom_id res chain seq x y z
N MET A 1 9.24 -15.56 22.38
CA MET A 1 8.94 -14.10 22.37
C MET A 1 8.32 -13.73 23.69
N THR A 2 8.80 -12.69 24.35
CA THR A 2 8.22 -12.30 25.65
C THR A 2 7.00 -11.40 25.39
N GLN A 3 5.95 -11.57 26.21
CA GLN A 3 4.74 -10.73 26.18
C GLN A 3 5.06 -9.22 26.30
N LYS A 4 6.18 -8.88 26.96
CA LYS A 4 6.69 -7.50 27.08
C LYS A 4 7.14 -6.89 25.74
N SER A 5 7.81 -7.65 24.86
CA SER A 5 8.25 -7.15 23.55
C SER A 5 7.06 -6.83 22.63
N ASN A 6 6.05 -7.71 22.59
CA ASN A 6 4.85 -7.48 21.79
C ASN A 6 4.11 -6.20 22.23
N LYS A 7 3.98 -6.00 23.56
CA LYS A 7 3.32 -4.81 24.10
C LYS A 7 4.08 -3.53 23.72
N TRP A 8 5.41 -3.51 23.85
CA TRP A 8 6.21 -2.34 23.50
C TRP A 8 6.05 -1.96 22.01
N VAL A 9 6.10 -2.94 21.11
CA VAL A 9 5.93 -2.72 19.66
C VAL A 9 4.55 -2.17 19.35
N THR A 10 3.50 -2.71 19.97
CA THR A 10 2.14 -2.22 19.81
C THR A 10 2.00 -0.78 20.30
N ASP A 11 2.45 -0.50 21.52
CA ASP A 11 2.40 0.84 22.13
C ASP A 11 3.16 1.88 21.28
N TRP A 12 4.32 1.48 20.70
CA TRP A 12 5.10 2.35 19.82
C TRP A 12 4.37 2.66 18.51
N PHE A 13 3.76 1.67 17.86
CA PHE A 13 2.97 1.90 16.66
C PHE A 13 1.74 2.77 16.95
N GLU A 14 1.04 2.55 18.06
CA GLU A 14 -0.10 3.37 18.47
C GLU A 14 0.29 4.83 18.70
N ALA A 15 1.49 5.07 19.23
CA ALA A 15 1.98 6.42 19.48
C ALA A 15 2.56 7.12 18.22
N THR A 16 3.02 6.35 17.22
CA THR A 16 3.84 6.89 16.11
C THR A 16 3.13 6.81 14.76
N ALA A 17 2.27 5.81 14.55
CA ALA A 17 1.51 5.71 13.29
C ALA A 17 0.41 6.78 13.24
N HIS A 18 0.30 7.41 12.08
CA HIS A 18 -0.72 8.42 11.83
C HIS A 18 -1.92 7.79 11.13
N ASP A 19 -3.10 7.95 11.74
CA ASP A 19 -4.37 7.67 11.07
C ASP A 19 -4.64 8.78 10.04
N TRP A 20 -4.77 8.39 8.79
CA TRP A 20 -5.23 9.30 7.74
C TRP A 20 -6.74 9.23 7.59
N ALA A 21 -7.36 10.38 7.29
CA ALA A 21 -8.80 10.45 7.06
C ALA A 21 -9.22 9.41 6.01
N CYS A 22 -9.99 8.42 6.47
CA CYS A 22 -10.29 7.22 5.70
C CYS A 22 -11.54 7.44 4.85
N PRO A 23 -11.49 7.23 3.53
CA PRO A 23 -12.70 7.22 2.73
C PRO A 23 -13.58 6.01 3.06
N ALA A 24 -14.89 6.12 2.82
CA ALA A 24 -15.90 5.13 3.24
C ALA A 24 -15.68 3.69 2.72
N PHE A 25 -14.81 3.50 1.74
CA PHE A 25 -14.51 2.18 1.16
C PHE A 25 -13.29 1.48 1.78
N ALA A 26 -12.66 2.08 2.79
CA ALA A 26 -11.59 1.44 3.56
C ALA A 26 -11.93 1.52 5.06
N ASP A 27 -11.53 0.53 5.83
CA ASP A 27 -11.78 0.52 7.27
C ASP A 27 -10.75 1.40 8.00
N ARG A 28 -9.50 1.40 7.53
CA ARG A 28 -8.43 2.24 8.07
C ARG A 28 -7.27 2.44 7.10
N VAL A 29 -6.59 3.58 7.22
CA VAL A 29 -5.34 3.91 6.51
C VAL A 29 -4.33 4.43 7.52
N LEU A 30 -3.18 3.77 7.60
CA LEU A 30 -2.11 4.11 8.55
C LEU A 30 -0.82 4.45 7.81
N TYR A 31 -0.23 5.60 8.16
CA TYR A 31 1.12 5.98 7.74
C TYR A 31 2.09 5.91 8.92
N LEU A 32 3.24 5.27 8.73
CA LEU A 32 4.32 5.17 9.70
C LEU A 32 5.60 5.77 9.12
N PRO A 33 6.13 6.87 9.67
CA PRO A 33 7.46 7.35 9.32
C PRO A 33 8.54 6.32 9.66
N ILE A 34 9.59 6.22 8.82
CA ILE A 34 10.74 5.36 9.11
C ILE A 34 11.51 5.93 10.29
N SER A 35 11.80 5.09 11.28
CA SER A 35 12.66 5.45 12.41
C SER A 35 14.12 5.12 12.13
N SER A 36 15.01 6.07 12.44
CA SER A 36 16.46 5.84 12.48
C SER A 36 16.95 5.26 13.84
N ASP A 37 16.06 5.17 14.82
CA ASP A 37 16.39 4.63 16.15
C ASP A 37 16.62 3.11 16.07
N ARG A 38 17.80 2.70 16.46
CA ARG A 38 18.20 1.30 16.51
C ARG A 38 17.33 0.49 17.47
N THR A 39 16.93 1.08 18.59
CA THR A 39 16.07 0.44 19.60
C THR A 39 14.72 0.04 19.01
N VAL A 40 14.14 0.91 18.19
CA VAL A 40 12.89 0.62 17.44
C VAL A 40 13.08 -0.60 16.54
N THR A 41 14.19 -0.63 15.78
CA THR A 41 14.48 -1.75 14.88
C THR A 41 14.67 -3.06 15.64
N GLU A 42 15.36 -3.05 16.79
CA GLU A 42 15.58 -4.23 17.64
C GLU A 42 14.25 -4.78 18.21
N HIS A 43 13.36 -3.89 18.67
CA HIS A 43 12.04 -4.30 19.14
C HIS A 43 11.16 -4.82 17.99
N CYS A 44 11.17 -4.16 16.84
CA CYS A 44 10.48 -4.66 15.64
C CYS A 44 10.99 -6.05 15.23
N ALA A 45 12.30 -6.29 15.29
CA ALA A 45 12.89 -7.59 14.99
C ALA A 45 12.36 -8.70 15.90
N SER A 46 12.11 -8.38 17.19
CA SER A 46 11.66 -9.37 18.17
C SER A 46 10.26 -9.95 17.89
N VAL A 47 9.47 -9.34 17.00
CA VAL A 47 8.13 -9.81 16.65
C VAL A 47 8.06 -10.53 15.29
N LEU A 48 9.18 -10.66 14.56
CA LEU A 48 9.19 -11.20 13.19
C LEU A 48 9.32 -12.73 13.12
N GLY A 49 9.89 -13.38 14.14
CA GLY A 49 10.14 -14.84 14.08
C GLY A 49 11.02 -15.21 12.88
N ASP A 50 10.59 -16.20 12.11
CA ASP A 50 11.34 -16.75 10.98
C ASP A 50 11.54 -15.74 9.83
N GLU A 51 10.70 -14.69 9.75
CA GLU A 51 10.89 -13.63 8.76
C GLU A 51 12.20 -12.85 8.97
N LEU A 52 12.79 -12.90 10.18
CA LEU A 52 14.02 -12.20 10.50
C LEU A 52 15.22 -12.72 9.68
N GLU A 53 15.26 -14.01 9.34
CA GLU A 53 16.31 -14.58 8.48
C GLU A 53 16.38 -13.92 7.10
N ARG A 54 15.24 -13.42 6.61
CA ARG A 54 15.21 -12.66 5.34
C ARG A 54 15.88 -11.30 5.47
N ALA A 55 15.90 -10.71 6.68
CA ALA A 55 16.55 -9.44 6.93
C ALA A 55 18.08 -9.53 6.80
N ASP A 56 18.65 -10.69 7.07
CA ASP A 56 20.10 -10.92 7.00
C ASP A 56 20.66 -10.95 5.57
N ARG A 57 19.78 -11.00 4.57
CA ARG A 57 20.14 -10.93 3.14
C ARG A 57 20.40 -9.49 2.66
N PHE A 58 20.06 -8.47 3.44
CA PHE A 58 20.30 -7.07 3.07
C PHE A 58 21.75 -6.67 3.28
N LEU A 59 22.36 -6.11 2.23
CA LEU A 59 23.77 -5.70 2.23
C LEU A 59 24.05 -4.45 3.08
N THR A 60 23.03 -3.63 3.34
CA THR A 60 23.17 -2.39 4.12
C THR A 60 22.36 -2.44 5.41
N GLY A 61 22.91 -1.86 6.49
CA GLY A 61 22.21 -1.76 7.76
C GLY A 61 20.88 -0.99 7.65
N ARG A 62 20.82 0.06 6.81
CA ARG A 62 19.59 0.80 6.55
C ARG A 62 18.54 -0.06 5.84
N GLY A 63 18.93 -0.81 4.81
CA GLY A 63 18.02 -1.72 4.09
C GLY A 63 17.45 -2.79 5.03
N ARG A 64 18.31 -3.35 5.90
CA ARG A 64 17.90 -4.31 6.93
C ARG A 64 16.90 -3.69 7.91
N ALA A 65 17.19 -2.49 8.43
CA ALA A 65 16.31 -1.80 9.37
C ALA A 65 14.94 -1.48 8.76
N ASN A 66 14.92 -0.97 7.52
CA ASN A 66 13.69 -0.69 6.80
C ASN A 66 12.85 -1.95 6.56
N PHE A 67 13.49 -3.06 6.17
CA PHE A 67 12.79 -4.34 6.02
C PHE A 67 12.13 -4.78 7.33
N ILE A 68 12.86 -4.74 8.44
CA ILE A 68 12.39 -5.16 9.77
C ILE A 68 11.19 -4.30 10.19
N GLN A 69 11.31 -2.97 10.14
CA GLN A 69 10.24 -2.06 10.53
C GLN A 69 8.99 -2.24 9.65
N ARG A 70 9.17 -2.36 8.33
CA ARG A 70 8.08 -2.60 7.38
C ARG A 70 7.33 -3.91 7.67
N ARG A 71 8.04 -5.00 7.96
CA ARG A 71 7.40 -6.29 8.28
C ARG A 71 6.67 -6.24 9.61
N ALA A 72 7.23 -5.60 10.63
CA ALA A 72 6.57 -5.40 11.91
C ALA A 72 5.32 -4.51 11.78
N PHE A 73 5.38 -3.45 10.97
CA PHE A 73 4.24 -2.59 10.66
C PHE A 73 3.11 -3.37 9.95
N ARG A 74 3.43 -4.21 8.97
CA ARG A 74 2.42 -5.08 8.32
C ARG A 74 1.74 -5.99 9.36
N ARG A 75 2.50 -6.61 10.27
CA ARG A 75 1.93 -7.43 11.35
C ARG A 75 1.05 -6.60 12.28
N TYR A 76 1.45 -5.38 12.62
CA TYR A 76 0.63 -4.48 13.42
C TYR A 76 -0.70 -4.16 12.74
N CYS A 77 -0.70 -3.79 11.45
CA CYS A 77 -1.92 -3.58 10.68
C CYS A 77 -2.82 -4.82 10.69
N GLY A 78 -2.25 -6.00 10.49
CA GLY A 78 -2.97 -7.28 10.56
C GLY A 78 -3.60 -7.52 11.93
N ALA A 79 -2.86 -7.26 13.01
CA ALA A 79 -3.33 -7.43 14.39
C ALA A 79 -4.51 -6.51 14.70
N VAL A 80 -4.43 -5.23 14.29
CA VAL A 80 -5.51 -4.26 14.47
C VAL A 80 -6.74 -4.65 13.65
N ALA A 81 -6.55 -5.01 12.37
CA ALA A 81 -7.65 -5.34 11.47
C ALA A 81 -8.42 -6.61 11.88
N SER A 82 -7.72 -7.62 12.40
CA SER A 82 -8.29 -8.92 12.72
C SER A 82 -8.58 -9.12 14.21
N ALA A 83 -8.23 -8.16 15.08
CA ALA A 83 -8.23 -8.30 16.52
C ALA A 83 -7.42 -9.53 17.02
N THR A 84 -6.40 -9.94 16.28
CA THR A 84 -5.54 -11.09 16.56
C THR A 84 -4.24 -10.61 17.23
N PRO A 85 -3.70 -11.32 18.24
CA PRO A 85 -2.41 -10.95 18.84
C PRO A 85 -1.29 -10.81 17.80
N LEU A 86 -0.45 -9.77 17.93
CA LEU A 86 0.64 -9.45 17.00
C LEU A 86 1.56 -10.65 16.69
N SER A 87 1.81 -11.49 17.71
CA SER A 87 2.66 -12.69 17.57
C SER A 87 2.04 -13.81 16.73
N GLN A 88 0.73 -13.77 16.48
CA GLN A 88 0.00 -14.78 15.71
C GLN A 88 -0.24 -14.33 14.26
N ILE A 89 0.06 -13.07 13.94
CA ILE A 89 -0.11 -12.56 12.58
C ILE A 89 0.97 -13.15 11.66
N ALA A 90 0.51 -13.84 10.63
CA ALA A 90 1.34 -14.33 9.53
C ALA A 90 0.66 -14.02 8.21
N PHE A 91 1.22 -13.09 7.44
CA PHE A 91 0.76 -12.80 6.09
C PHE A 91 1.30 -13.82 5.10
N GLU A 92 0.43 -14.31 4.25
CA GLU A 92 0.76 -14.99 3.01
C GLU A 92 0.62 -14.04 1.83
N GLU A 93 1.07 -14.46 0.65
CA GLU A 93 0.98 -13.68 -0.58
C GLU A 93 0.38 -14.54 -1.69
N THR A 94 -0.54 -13.97 -2.48
CA THR A 94 -1.04 -14.60 -3.70
C THR A 94 0.07 -14.73 -4.74
N GLU A 95 -0.16 -15.44 -5.86
CA GLU A 95 0.79 -15.54 -6.97
C GLU A 95 1.26 -14.17 -7.47
N ASN A 96 0.37 -13.18 -7.49
CA ASN A 96 0.68 -11.79 -7.87
C ASN A 96 1.19 -10.93 -6.71
N GLY A 97 1.53 -11.52 -5.56
CA GLY A 97 2.17 -10.84 -4.43
C GLY A 97 1.21 -10.03 -3.53
N ARG A 98 -0.13 -10.17 -3.70
CA ARG A 98 -1.09 -9.51 -2.80
C ARG A 98 -1.05 -10.17 -1.41
N PRO A 99 -0.83 -9.39 -0.32
CA PRO A 99 -0.82 -9.93 1.03
C PRO A 99 -2.23 -10.25 1.53
N TYR A 100 -2.36 -11.35 2.26
CA TYR A 100 -3.60 -11.73 2.93
C TYR A 100 -3.34 -12.46 4.24
N LEU A 101 -4.36 -12.55 5.10
CA LEU A 101 -4.37 -13.38 6.31
C LEU A 101 -5.25 -14.61 6.04
N PRO A 102 -4.70 -15.84 6.05
CA PRO A 102 -5.46 -17.05 5.77
C PRO A 102 -6.69 -17.23 6.67
N GLU A 103 -6.54 -16.91 7.96
CA GLU A 103 -7.61 -17.00 8.96
C GLU A 103 -8.68 -15.90 8.81
N HIS A 104 -8.40 -14.85 7.98
CA HIS A 104 -9.27 -13.70 7.78
C HIS A 104 -9.44 -13.37 6.28
N PRO A 105 -9.95 -14.30 5.46
CA PRO A 105 -9.97 -14.17 3.99
C PRO A 105 -10.88 -13.03 3.47
N LYS A 106 -11.72 -12.45 4.33
CA LYS A 106 -12.58 -11.30 4.01
C LYS A 106 -11.90 -9.95 4.24
N LEU A 107 -10.71 -9.92 4.83
CA LEU A 107 -9.95 -8.70 5.03
C LEU A 107 -9.01 -8.48 3.83
N TRP A 108 -9.17 -7.34 3.20
CA TRP A 108 -8.34 -6.90 2.09
C TRP A 108 -7.26 -5.97 2.60
N PHE A 109 -6.01 -6.32 2.35
CA PHE A 109 -4.86 -5.52 2.75
C PHE A 109 -4.13 -5.01 1.52
N SER A 110 -3.63 -3.78 1.63
CA SER A 110 -2.66 -3.25 0.69
C SER A 110 -1.59 -2.46 1.44
N PHE A 111 -0.35 -2.56 0.97
CA PHE A 111 0.80 -1.90 1.58
C PHE A 111 1.64 -1.24 0.50
N SER A 112 2.22 -0.09 0.85
CA SER A 112 3.26 0.57 0.06
C SER A 112 4.35 1.14 0.97
N SER A 113 5.47 1.50 0.39
CA SER A 113 6.57 2.10 1.13
C SER A 113 7.43 2.96 0.22
N CYS A 114 7.83 4.12 0.71
CA CYS A 114 8.84 4.97 0.09
C CYS A 114 10.05 5.15 1.04
N ARG A 115 10.98 6.03 0.66
CA ARG A 115 12.15 6.35 1.48
C ARG A 115 11.82 6.98 2.84
N LEU A 116 10.65 7.59 2.98
CA LEU A 116 10.22 8.35 4.16
C LEU A 116 9.34 7.56 5.11
N GLY A 117 8.60 6.55 4.63
CA GLY A 117 7.65 5.83 5.46
C GLY A 117 7.04 4.59 4.83
N PHE A 118 6.16 3.99 5.61
CA PHE A 118 5.34 2.84 5.24
C PHE A 118 3.87 3.24 5.29
N LEU A 119 3.09 2.73 4.36
CA LEU A 119 1.65 2.95 4.30
C LEU A 119 0.94 1.61 4.28
N GLY A 120 -0.08 1.47 5.10
CA GLY A 120 -0.93 0.28 5.16
C GLY A 120 -2.40 0.67 5.17
N ALA A 121 -3.21 -0.06 4.42
CA ALA A 121 -4.65 0.08 4.42
C ALA A 121 -5.32 -1.29 4.45
N TRP A 122 -6.54 -1.35 5.00
CA TRP A 122 -7.37 -2.54 4.92
C TRP A 122 -8.84 -2.18 4.79
N SER A 123 -9.61 -3.15 4.29
CA SER A 123 -11.05 -3.06 4.15
C SER A 123 -11.68 -4.43 4.35
N SER A 124 -12.84 -4.44 5.00
CA SER A 124 -13.70 -5.62 5.15
C SER A 124 -14.74 -5.75 4.04
N THR A 125 -14.88 -4.73 3.18
CA THR A 125 -15.96 -4.62 2.20
C THR A 125 -15.49 -4.45 0.75
N HIS A 126 -14.26 -3.95 0.55
CA HIS A 126 -13.73 -3.61 -0.77
C HIS A 126 -12.37 -4.25 -1.01
N ALA A 127 -12.13 -4.70 -2.22
CA ALA A 127 -10.78 -4.93 -2.71
C ALA A 127 -10.10 -3.57 -2.87
N ILE A 128 -8.97 -3.38 -2.20
CA ILE A 128 -8.27 -2.10 -2.17
C ILE A 128 -6.82 -2.23 -2.64
N GLY A 129 -6.30 -1.14 -3.17
CA GLY A 129 -4.89 -0.94 -3.41
C GLY A 129 -4.44 0.42 -2.92
N ILE A 130 -3.25 0.50 -2.33
CA ILE A 130 -2.66 1.74 -1.84
C ILE A 130 -1.26 1.90 -2.38
N ASP A 131 -0.88 3.14 -2.68
CA ASP A 131 0.47 3.46 -3.07
C ASP A 131 0.97 4.72 -2.39
N LEU A 132 2.32 4.82 -2.21
CA LEU A 132 3.01 5.88 -1.47
C LEU A 132 4.28 6.28 -2.18
N GLU A 133 4.40 7.55 -2.53
CA GLU A 133 5.54 8.13 -3.23
C GLU A 133 6.17 9.29 -2.44
N ASP A 134 7.49 9.40 -2.57
CA ASP A 134 8.31 10.46 -1.99
C ASP A 134 8.40 11.64 -2.97
N GLN A 135 7.96 12.82 -2.56
CA GLN A 135 7.96 14.03 -3.39
C GLN A 135 9.31 14.74 -3.46
N SER A 136 10.30 14.30 -2.69
CA SER A 136 11.60 14.97 -2.58
C SER A 136 12.65 14.48 -3.60
N GLY A 137 12.29 13.54 -4.48
CA GLY A 137 13.19 12.98 -5.50
C GLY A 137 13.24 13.82 -6.78
N GLU A 138 14.38 13.80 -7.46
CA GLU A 138 14.46 14.26 -8.85
C GLU A 138 13.98 13.13 -9.78
N ILE A 139 12.91 13.38 -10.53
CA ILE A 139 12.28 12.40 -11.43
C ILE A 139 12.05 13.08 -12.78
N GLU A 140 12.40 12.39 -13.88
CA GLU A 140 12.07 12.80 -15.25
C GLU A 140 10.57 12.58 -15.54
N ALA A 141 9.72 13.32 -14.81
CA ALA A 141 8.27 13.15 -14.79
C ALA A 141 7.63 13.12 -16.18
N SER A 142 8.06 14.03 -17.08
CA SER A 142 7.53 14.10 -18.45
C SER A 142 7.89 12.88 -19.30
N GLU A 143 9.11 12.36 -19.16
CA GLU A 143 9.57 11.18 -19.91
C GLU A 143 8.85 9.91 -19.44
N LEU A 144 8.78 9.73 -18.13
CA LEU A 144 8.06 8.59 -17.53
C LEU A 144 6.56 8.64 -17.84
N ALA A 145 5.94 9.83 -17.78
CA ALA A 145 4.53 9.97 -18.15
C ALA A 145 4.28 9.60 -19.61
N ARG A 146 5.13 10.03 -20.55
CA ARG A 146 5.01 9.65 -21.96
C ARG A 146 5.20 8.15 -22.20
N SER A 147 5.98 7.48 -21.35
CA SER A 147 6.30 6.05 -21.50
C SER A 147 5.22 5.14 -20.91
N TYR A 148 4.55 5.56 -19.83
CA TYR A 148 3.71 4.68 -19.02
C TYR A 148 2.26 5.13 -18.86
N PHE A 149 1.92 6.38 -19.17
CA PHE A 149 0.56 6.90 -18.98
C PHE A 149 -0.19 6.98 -20.31
N THR A 150 -1.48 7.22 -20.24
CA THR A 150 -2.25 7.55 -21.44
C THR A 150 -1.80 8.90 -22.01
N THR A 151 -2.06 9.12 -23.31
CA THR A 151 -1.68 10.38 -23.96
C THR A 151 -2.25 11.62 -23.26
N SER A 152 -3.50 11.54 -22.79
CA SER A 152 -4.16 12.65 -22.08
C SER A 152 -3.53 12.95 -20.72
N GLU A 153 -3.12 11.92 -19.99
CA GLU A 153 -2.44 12.09 -18.69
C GLU A 153 -1.01 12.59 -18.86
N ALA A 154 -0.27 12.09 -19.85
CA ALA A 154 1.07 12.59 -20.18
C ALA A 154 1.02 14.07 -20.56
N GLN A 155 0.00 14.48 -21.34
CA GLN A 155 -0.24 15.89 -21.66
C GLN A 155 -0.57 16.71 -20.40
N ALA A 156 -1.41 16.21 -19.50
CA ALA A 156 -1.73 16.89 -18.24
C ALA A 156 -0.49 17.10 -17.36
N VAL A 157 0.43 16.12 -17.31
CA VAL A 157 1.72 16.25 -16.61
C VAL A 157 2.57 17.35 -17.26
N GLU A 158 2.65 17.40 -18.59
CA GLU A 158 3.45 18.40 -19.32
C GLU A 158 2.91 19.81 -19.09
N GLU A 159 1.58 19.98 -19.15
CA GLU A 159 0.90 21.26 -19.00
C GLU A 159 0.88 21.79 -17.55
N ALA A 160 1.14 20.93 -16.56
CA ALA A 160 1.13 21.29 -15.15
C ALA A 160 2.23 22.29 -14.73
N GLY A 161 3.22 22.54 -15.57
CA GLY A 161 4.28 23.53 -15.31
C GLY A 161 5.01 23.27 -13.98
N PRO A 162 4.97 24.21 -13.02
CA PRO A 162 5.62 24.05 -11.72
C PRO A 162 5.07 22.87 -10.88
N ALA A 163 3.83 22.45 -11.13
CA ALA A 163 3.18 21.33 -10.43
C ALA A 163 3.44 19.98 -11.12
N ARG A 164 4.31 19.93 -12.16
CA ARG A 164 4.56 18.73 -12.97
C ARG A 164 4.88 17.48 -12.15
N LEU A 165 5.85 17.58 -11.25
CA LEU A 165 6.25 16.46 -10.40
C LEU A 165 5.07 15.98 -9.55
N ARG A 166 4.37 16.90 -8.91
CA ARG A 166 3.20 16.58 -8.09
C ARG A 166 2.10 15.87 -8.91
N THR A 167 1.76 16.42 -10.09
CA THR A 167 0.76 15.82 -10.98
C THR A 167 1.17 14.42 -11.43
N PHE A 168 2.46 14.24 -11.78
CA PHE A 168 3.01 12.93 -12.13
C PHE A 168 2.87 11.94 -10.98
N LEU A 169 3.30 12.31 -9.77
CA LEU A 169 3.26 11.41 -8.60
C LEU A 169 1.81 11.07 -8.19
N GLN A 170 0.89 12.00 -8.29
CA GLN A 170 -0.54 11.73 -8.06
C GLN A 170 -1.08 10.69 -9.05
N LEU A 171 -0.80 10.84 -10.34
CA LEU A 171 -1.22 9.87 -11.37
C LEU A 171 -0.52 8.53 -11.20
N TRP A 172 0.77 8.53 -10.91
CA TRP A 172 1.56 7.32 -10.66
C TRP A 172 0.97 6.53 -9.49
N SER A 173 0.82 7.18 -8.33
CA SER A 173 0.25 6.53 -7.14
C SER A 173 -1.17 6.02 -7.36
N LEU A 174 -2.02 6.76 -8.10
CA LEU A 174 -3.36 6.30 -8.46
C LEU A 174 -3.33 5.03 -9.31
N LYS A 175 -2.45 4.96 -10.30
CA LYS A 175 -2.32 3.82 -11.21
C LYS A 175 -1.77 2.59 -10.50
N GLU A 176 -0.72 2.75 -9.70
CA GLU A 176 -0.18 1.68 -8.85
C GLU A 176 -1.23 1.16 -7.86
N ALA A 177 -1.95 2.07 -7.19
CA ALA A 177 -3.03 1.69 -6.29
C ALA A 177 -4.16 0.97 -7.03
N ALA A 178 -4.51 1.41 -8.24
CA ALA A 178 -5.53 0.77 -9.05
C ALA A 178 -5.15 -0.66 -9.44
N LEU A 179 -3.91 -0.89 -9.91
CA LEU A 179 -3.41 -2.24 -10.21
C LEU A 179 -3.45 -3.13 -8.97
N LYS A 180 -2.98 -2.63 -7.82
CA LYS A 180 -3.03 -3.38 -6.56
C LYS A 180 -4.47 -3.73 -6.16
N SER A 181 -5.46 -2.85 -6.43
CA SER A 181 -6.87 -3.10 -6.10
C SER A 181 -7.51 -4.25 -6.89
N ILE A 182 -6.97 -4.54 -8.07
CA ILE A 182 -7.39 -5.68 -8.90
C ILE A 182 -6.48 -6.91 -8.74
N GLY A 183 -5.47 -6.82 -7.87
CA GLY A 183 -4.53 -7.91 -7.61
C GLY A 183 -3.44 -8.07 -8.68
N GLU A 184 -3.23 -7.05 -9.49
CA GLU A 184 -2.23 -7.03 -10.55
C GLU A 184 -1.01 -6.18 -10.16
N GLY A 185 0.08 -6.32 -10.91
CA GLY A 185 1.31 -5.54 -10.74
C GLY A 185 1.68 -4.75 -11.99
N LEU A 186 2.81 -4.04 -11.93
CA LEU A 186 3.34 -3.21 -13.03
C LEU A 186 3.33 -3.86 -14.43
N PRO A 187 3.62 -5.17 -14.59
CA PRO A 187 3.59 -5.81 -15.91
C PRO A 187 2.22 -5.77 -16.61
N PHE A 188 1.14 -5.53 -15.86
CA PHE A 188 -0.21 -5.41 -16.43
C PHE A 188 -0.39 -4.13 -17.27
N GLY A 189 0.41 -3.10 -17.03
CA GLY A 189 0.41 -1.82 -17.73
C GLY A 189 -0.32 -0.71 -16.96
N LEU A 190 0.41 0.39 -16.72
CA LEU A 190 -0.14 1.56 -16.03
C LEU A 190 -1.15 2.34 -16.87
N ASP A 191 -1.13 2.23 -18.18
CA ASP A 191 -2.05 2.87 -19.12
C ASP A 191 -3.45 2.21 -19.19
N THR A 192 -3.62 1.06 -18.54
CA THR A 192 -4.90 0.34 -18.48
C THR A 192 -5.95 1.05 -17.63
N PHE A 193 -5.52 1.83 -16.65
CA PHE A 193 -6.36 2.78 -15.91
C PHE A 193 -6.09 4.20 -16.38
N ALA A 194 -7.13 5.03 -16.52
CA ALA A 194 -6.99 6.45 -16.80
C ALA A 194 -7.70 7.30 -15.75
N PHE A 195 -7.01 8.34 -15.29
CA PHE A 195 -7.50 9.28 -14.30
C PHE A 195 -7.49 10.72 -14.84
N GLU A 196 -8.38 11.54 -14.33
CA GLU A 196 -8.41 12.97 -14.59
C GLU A 196 -8.33 13.70 -13.25
N LEU A 197 -7.38 14.66 -13.18
CA LEU A 197 -7.13 15.48 -11.98
C LEU A 197 -7.66 16.92 -12.12
N ASN A 198 -8.20 17.30 -13.29
CA ASN A 198 -8.70 18.65 -13.54
C ASN A 198 -10.03 18.88 -12.78
N GLY A 199 -9.94 19.53 -11.61
CA GLY A 199 -11.06 19.72 -10.69
C GLY A 199 -11.25 18.53 -9.74
N ALA A 200 -12.36 17.82 -9.83
CA ALA A 200 -12.59 16.61 -9.03
C ALA A 200 -11.87 15.41 -9.65
N LEU A 201 -11.20 14.60 -8.82
CA LEU A 201 -10.62 13.32 -9.25
C LEU A 201 -11.68 12.44 -9.89
N ARG A 202 -11.42 11.97 -11.11
CA ARG A 202 -12.32 11.06 -11.86
C ARG A 202 -11.56 9.89 -12.46
N ILE A 203 -12.16 8.72 -12.42
CA ILE A 203 -11.70 7.53 -13.12
C ILE A 203 -12.33 7.51 -14.50
N ARG A 204 -11.54 7.58 -15.56
CA ARG A 204 -11.98 7.69 -16.96
C ARG A 204 -12.07 6.34 -17.65
N SER A 205 -11.13 5.46 -17.37
CA SER A 205 -11.15 4.09 -17.89
C SER A 205 -10.57 3.11 -16.89
N VAL A 206 -10.99 1.86 -17.04
CA VAL A 206 -10.50 0.70 -16.28
C VAL A 206 -10.34 -0.47 -17.26
N PRO A 207 -9.56 -1.51 -16.92
CA PRO A 207 -9.44 -2.71 -17.77
C PRO A 207 -10.80 -3.35 -18.01
N ARG A 208 -11.04 -3.81 -19.23
CA ARG A 208 -12.37 -4.31 -19.70
C ARG A 208 -12.95 -5.40 -18.81
N ASP A 209 -12.11 -6.30 -18.33
CA ASP A 209 -12.51 -7.47 -17.54
C ASP A 209 -12.84 -7.13 -16.07
N HIS A 210 -12.60 -5.88 -15.65
CA HIS A 210 -12.85 -5.42 -14.28
C HIS A 210 -14.10 -4.53 -14.14
N GLY A 211 -14.90 -4.39 -15.19
CA GLY A 211 -16.18 -3.69 -15.18
C GLY A 211 -16.08 -2.25 -15.65
N ALA A 212 -16.89 -1.36 -15.06
CA ALA A 212 -16.99 0.04 -15.45
C ALA A 212 -16.31 0.97 -14.43
N PRO A 213 -15.87 2.17 -14.84
CA PRO A 213 -15.17 3.14 -13.97
C PRO A 213 -15.94 3.53 -12.70
N ASP A 214 -17.27 3.58 -12.75
CA ASP A 214 -18.15 3.91 -11.64
C ASP A 214 -18.18 2.86 -10.52
N ARG A 215 -17.63 1.67 -10.77
CA ARG A 215 -17.42 0.63 -9.74
C ARG A 215 -16.17 0.88 -8.90
N PHE A 216 -15.32 1.79 -9.31
CA PHE A 216 -14.09 2.12 -8.60
C PHE A 216 -14.22 3.46 -7.89
N THR A 217 -13.60 3.57 -6.75
CA THR A 217 -13.48 4.81 -5.99
C THR A 217 -12.00 5.08 -5.74
N ALA A 218 -11.58 6.32 -5.87
CA ALA A 218 -10.19 6.72 -5.67
C ALA A 218 -10.09 7.91 -4.73
N HIS A 219 -9.01 7.96 -3.96
CA HIS A 219 -8.69 9.05 -3.05
C HIS A 219 -7.19 9.33 -3.07
N ILE A 220 -6.81 10.62 -3.04
CA ILE A 220 -5.41 11.07 -2.94
C ILE A 220 -5.19 11.65 -1.55
N PHE A 221 -4.10 11.25 -0.93
CA PHE A 221 -3.59 11.82 0.31
C PHE A 221 -2.33 12.62 0.01
N GLU A 222 -2.23 13.80 0.60
CA GLU A 222 -1.02 14.59 0.60
C GLU A 222 -0.63 14.90 2.05
N HIS A 223 0.57 14.53 2.41
CA HIS A 223 1.08 14.76 3.75
C HIS A 223 2.58 15.03 3.69
N ALA A 224 2.98 16.26 4.09
CA ALA A 224 4.37 16.71 4.05
C ALA A 224 5.03 16.41 2.69
N ASP A 225 6.09 15.59 2.69
CA ASP A 225 6.88 15.28 1.50
C ASP A 225 6.44 13.98 0.80
N VAL A 226 5.25 13.46 1.10
CA VAL A 226 4.72 12.23 0.50
C VAL A 226 3.40 12.48 -0.21
N CYS A 227 3.20 11.76 -1.31
CA CYS A 227 1.94 11.62 -2.02
C CYS A 227 1.50 10.17 -1.94
N ALA A 228 0.22 9.94 -1.70
CA ALA A 228 -0.32 8.60 -1.71
C ALA A 228 -1.69 8.55 -2.36
N ALA A 229 -2.05 7.38 -2.88
CA ALA A 229 -3.37 7.14 -3.42
C ALA A 229 -3.94 5.82 -2.92
N LEU A 230 -5.24 5.80 -2.69
CA LEU A 230 -6.03 4.63 -2.37
C LEU A 230 -7.09 4.45 -3.45
N VAL A 231 -7.16 3.26 -4.01
CA VAL A 231 -8.22 2.86 -4.95
C VAL A 231 -8.94 1.64 -4.39
N GLY A 232 -10.26 1.65 -4.44
CA GLY A 232 -11.09 0.56 -3.97
C GLY A 232 -12.21 0.24 -4.95
N ARG A 233 -12.64 -1.02 -4.96
CA ARG A 233 -13.84 -1.48 -5.64
C ARG A 233 -14.58 -2.48 -4.77
N PRO A 234 -15.92 -2.58 -4.85
CA PRO A 234 -16.64 -3.65 -4.17
C PRO A 234 -16.02 -5.01 -4.50
N ALA A 235 -15.78 -5.82 -3.47
CA ALA A 235 -15.25 -7.17 -3.67
C ALA A 235 -16.23 -8.00 -4.50
N LEU A 236 -15.74 -8.60 -5.58
CA LEU A 236 -16.52 -9.51 -6.41
C LEU A 236 -16.34 -10.94 -5.89
N PHE A 237 -17.30 -11.82 -6.19
CA PHE A 237 -17.25 -13.21 -5.71
C PHE A 237 -15.99 -13.97 -6.18
N HIS A 238 -15.50 -13.67 -7.37
CA HIS A 238 -14.26 -14.26 -7.92
C HIS A 238 -12.96 -13.62 -7.40
N ASP A 239 -13.05 -12.51 -6.63
CA ASP A 239 -11.91 -11.93 -5.93
C ASP A 239 -11.65 -12.64 -4.59
N ALA A 240 -12.55 -13.51 -4.16
CA ALA A 240 -12.33 -14.33 -2.98
C ALA A 240 -11.01 -15.09 -3.15
N LEU A 241 -10.15 -15.01 -2.13
CA LEU A 241 -8.96 -15.85 -2.06
C LEU A 241 -9.40 -17.30 -2.23
N PRO A 242 -8.64 -18.15 -2.93
CA PRO A 242 -8.96 -19.56 -2.98
C PRO A 242 -9.12 -20.03 -1.54
N LEU A 243 -10.34 -20.41 -1.19
CA LEU A 243 -10.57 -21.12 0.05
C LEU A 243 -9.65 -22.33 -0.04
N LEU A 244 -8.71 -22.46 0.88
CA LEU A 244 -7.98 -23.68 1.05
C LEU A 244 -9.05 -24.78 1.07
N GLU A 245 -9.09 -25.62 0.05
CA GLU A 245 -9.90 -26.84 0.10
C GLU A 245 -9.40 -27.57 1.34
N THR A 246 -10.12 -27.43 2.43
CA THR A 246 -9.92 -28.28 3.60
C THR A 246 -10.28 -29.68 3.12
N GLY A 247 -9.26 -30.39 2.64
CA GLY A 247 -9.37 -31.80 2.33
C GLY A 247 -9.90 -32.52 3.57
N PHE A 248 -11.09 -33.04 3.45
CA PHE A 248 -11.62 -34.05 4.35
C PHE A 248 -10.92 -35.38 4.08
#